data_84df0b363248f5c862a417538141498b
#
_entry.id   84df0b363248f5c862a417538141498b
#
_cell.length_a   1.000
_cell.length_b   1.000
_cell.length_c   1.000
_cell.angle_alpha   90.00
_cell.angle_beta   90.00
_cell.angle_gamma   90.00
#
_symmetry.space_group_name_H-M   'P 1'
#
loop_
_entity.id
_entity.type
_entity.pdbx_description
1 polymer ?
#
loop_
_entity_poly.entity_id
_entity_poly.type
_entity_poly.pdbx_seq_one_letter_code
_entity_poly.pdbx_strand_id
1 'polypeptide(L)'
;APKQGLNPSHPVSRFGAGNLDTLKKPGLLDALKRFYTSEYSANRMALVVLGEEPLDALEQLVRDRFTEIPNRQLPSSATELPLFDTERLPFVVQSRPATEARWLTLLFPVPDTDAFADRDPLRYVGHLLGHESEGSLLAHLKSKGYANGLSAGESLSMTESRSFSISISLTPKGFAHRDEIISEIFRTIRLIETRGIDSWRFDELKMISDANFKFEEESI
;
A
#
# COMPACT_ATOMS: atom_id res chain seq x y z
N ALA A 1 -9.60 -2.14 -12.10
CA ALA A 1 -9.47 -2.67 -10.78
C ALA A 1 -10.08 -1.79 -9.69
N PRO A 2 -9.85 -1.96 -8.45
CA PRO A 2 -10.76 -1.90 -7.32
C PRO A 2 -11.04 -0.50 -6.76
N LYS A 3 -11.42 0.47 -7.59
CA LYS A 3 -11.92 1.76 -7.08
C LYS A 3 -13.38 1.74 -6.60
N GLN A 4 -14.05 0.62 -6.79
CA GLN A 4 -15.51 0.50 -6.56
C GLN A 4 -15.92 0.51 -5.08
N GLY A 5 -14.99 0.31 -4.15
CA GLY A 5 -15.26 0.41 -2.72
C GLY A 5 -14.72 1.65 -2.05
N LEU A 6 -14.05 2.49 -2.82
CA LEU A 6 -13.54 3.75 -2.30
C LEU A 6 -14.67 4.76 -2.19
N ASN A 7 -14.53 5.68 -1.27
CA ASN A 7 -15.39 6.85 -1.18
C ASN A 7 -15.32 7.65 -2.50
N PRO A 8 -16.42 7.81 -3.24
CA PRO A 8 -16.41 8.51 -4.53
C PRO A 8 -15.93 9.96 -4.43
N SER A 9 -16.11 10.57 -3.29
CA SER A 9 -15.67 11.96 -3.03
C SER A 9 -14.17 12.04 -2.72
N HIS A 10 -13.54 10.93 -2.35
CA HIS A 10 -12.11 10.91 -2.04
C HIS A 10 -11.28 11.05 -3.33
N PRO A 11 -10.21 11.89 -3.36
CA PRO A 11 -9.39 12.12 -4.55
C PRO A 11 -8.84 10.86 -5.21
N VAL A 12 -8.54 9.81 -4.44
CA VAL A 12 -8.05 8.49 -4.91
C VAL A 12 -9.05 7.78 -5.82
N SER A 13 -10.35 8.07 -5.70
CA SER A 13 -11.37 7.49 -6.58
C SER A 13 -11.19 7.94 -8.03
N ARG A 14 -10.51 9.05 -8.28
CA ARG A 14 -10.25 9.59 -9.61
C ARG A 14 -9.25 8.73 -10.39
N PHE A 15 -9.32 8.82 -11.72
CA PHE A 15 -8.31 8.18 -12.58
C PHE A 15 -7.00 8.99 -12.53
N GLY A 16 -5.94 8.39 -12.01
CA GLY A 16 -4.72 9.11 -11.65
C GLY A 16 -3.87 9.58 -12.83
N ALA A 17 -3.81 8.78 -13.91
CA ALA A 17 -2.87 9.05 -15.03
C ALA A 17 -3.50 9.87 -16.18
N GLY A 18 -4.82 9.91 -16.30
CA GLY A 18 -5.50 10.43 -17.48
C GLY A 18 -5.38 9.50 -18.70
N ASN A 19 -6.07 9.85 -19.77
CA ASN A 19 -6.03 9.18 -21.07
C ASN A 19 -6.10 10.21 -22.19
N LEU A 20 -6.06 9.78 -23.45
CA LEU A 20 -6.08 10.69 -24.58
C LEU A 20 -7.28 11.66 -24.56
N ASP A 21 -8.47 11.17 -24.21
CA ASP A 21 -9.69 11.98 -24.17
C ASP A 21 -9.66 13.03 -23.06
N THR A 22 -9.04 12.69 -21.90
CA THR A 22 -8.92 13.62 -20.78
C THR A 22 -7.75 14.60 -20.93
N LEU A 23 -6.71 14.22 -21.67
CA LEU A 23 -5.50 15.04 -21.87
C LEU A 23 -5.53 15.86 -23.18
N LYS A 24 -6.32 15.46 -24.17
CA LYS A 24 -6.47 16.21 -25.43
C LYS A 24 -7.58 17.25 -25.35
N LYS A 25 -7.50 18.13 -24.35
CA LYS A 25 -8.49 19.21 -24.16
C LYS A 25 -7.88 20.59 -24.43
N PRO A 26 -8.62 21.49 -25.07
CA PRO A 26 -8.19 22.90 -25.17
C PRO A 26 -7.95 23.49 -23.78
N GLY A 27 -6.90 24.29 -23.63
CA GLY A 27 -6.58 24.96 -22.36
C GLY A 27 -5.92 24.08 -21.31
N LEU A 28 -5.51 22.84 -21.63
CA LEU A 28 -4.82 21.94 -20.70
C LEU A 28 -3.52 22.56 -20.16
N LEU A 29 -2.72 23.19 -21.01
CA LEU A 29 -1.47 23.84 -20.60
C LEU A 29 -1.72 24.96 -19.58
N ASP A 30 -2.75 25.77 -19.81
CA ASP A 30 -3.11 26.84 -18.86
C ASP A 30 -3.66 26.26 -17.54
N ALA A 31 -4.37 25.15 -17.59
CA ALA A 31 -4.81 24.43 -16.38
C ALA A 31 -3.61 23.89 -15.60
N LEU A 32 -2.60 23.31 -16.26
CA LEU A 32 -1.36 22.85 -15.62
C LEU A 32 -0.57 24.00 -15.01
N LYS A 33 -0.46 25.14 -15.69
CA LYS A 33 0.20 26.33 -15.12
C LYS A 33 -0.53 26.85 -13.89
N ARG A 34 -1.87 26.91 -13.94
CA ARG A 34 -2.66 27.29 -12.75
C ARG A 34 -2.46 26.31 -11.60
N PHE A 35 -2.50 25.00 -11.86
CA PHE A 35 -2.24 23.97 -10.86
C PHE A 35 -0.85 24.14 -10.24
N TYR A 36 0.20 24.32 -11.06
CA TYR A 36 1.53 24.60 -10.56
C TYR A 36 1.57 25.82 -9.64
N THR A 37 0.93 26.92 -10.05
CA THR A 37 0.92 28.14 -9.26
C THR A 37 0.13 28.01 -7.96
N SER A 38 -0.95 27.22 -7.94
CA SER A 38 -1.80 27.06 -6.76
C SER A 38 -1.31 26.01 -5.77
N GLU A 39 -0.61 24.96 -6.25
CA GLU A 39 -0.31 23.79 -5.41
C GLU A 39 1.17 23.66 -5.03
N TYR A 40 2.08 24.20 -5.84
CA TYR A 40 3.51 24.09 -5.57
C TYR A 40 4.00 25.24 -4.69
N SER A 41 4.56 24.88 -3.52
CA SER A 41 5.09 25.85 -2.55
C SER A 41 6.17 25.17 -1.71
N ALA A 42 7.22 25.91 -1.37
CA ALA A 42 8.36 25.36 -0.61
C ALA A 42 7.93 24.72 0.73
N ASN A 43 6.88 25.24 1.37
CA ASN A 43 6.39 24.65 2.63
C ASN A 43 5.67 23.29 2.47
N ARG A 44 5.40 22.87 1.24
CA ARG A 44 4.84 21.55 0.90
C ARG A 44 5.87 20.61 0.26
N MET A 45 7.14 21.02 0.19
CA MET A 45 8.20 20.28 -0.47
C MET A 45 9.24 19.85 0.54
N ALA A 46 9.81 18.66 0.35
CA ALA A 46 11.00 18.18 1.00
C ALA A 46 12.01 17.78 -0.08
N LEU A 47 13.26 18.16 0.12
CA LEU A 47 14.35 17.79 -0.77
C LEU A 47 15.35 16.92 -0.01
N VAL A 48 15.65 15.77 -0.57
CA VAL A 48 16.73 14.89 -0.09
C VAL A 48 17.76 14.79 -1.18
N VAL A 49 19.02 15.01 -0.84
CA VAL A 49 20.16 14.91 -1.76
C VAL A 49 21.14 13.91 -1.19
N LEU A 50 21.50 12.94 -2.00
CA LEU A 50 22.55 11.96 -1.72
C LEU A 50 23.64 12.14 -2.77
N GLY A 51 24.89 12.23 -2.33
CA GLY A 51 26.07 12.41 -3.20
C GLY A 51 27.35 12.02 -2.49
N GLU A 52 28.43 11.94 -3.24
CA GLU A 52 29.77 11.65 -2.72
C GLU A 52 30.48 12.90 -2.16
N GLU A 53 29.95 14.08 -2.47
CA GLU A 53 30.49 15.35 -2.07
C GLU A 53 30.31 15.60 -0.55
N PRO A 54 31.19 16.37 0.09
CA PRO A 54 30.99 16.82 1.46
C PRO A 54 29.66 17.56 1.65
N LEU A 55 29.08 17.45 2.83
CA LEU A 55 27.76 18.04 3.12
C LEU A 55 27.69 19.54 2.82
N ASP A 56 28.73 20.29 3.10
CA ASP A 56 28.78 21.73 2.82
C ASP A 56 28.69 22.04 1.31
N ALA A 57 29.29 21.18 0.48
CA ALA A 57 29.23 21.32 -0.97
C ALA A 57 27.82 20.98 -1.49
N LEU A 58 27.20 19.92 -0.96
CA LEU A 58 25.82 19.56 -1.28
C LEU A 58 24.84 20.64 -0.81
N GLU A 59 25.03 21.22 0.37
CA GLU A 59 24.21 22.32 0.87
C GLU A 59 24.31 23.55 -0.05
N GLN A 60 25.51 23.93 -0.46
CA GLN A 60 25.73 25.06 -1.37
C GLN A 60 25.04 24.81 -2.72
N LEU A 61 25.17 23.60 -3.27
CA LEU A 61 24.52 23.20 -4.51
C LEU A 61 22.99 23.32 -4.43
N VAL A 62 22.41 22.91 -3.30
CA VAL A 62 20.97 23.02 -3.03
C VAL A 62 20.56 24.49 -2.92
N ARG A 63 21.29 25.28 -2.16
CA ARG A 63 20.98 26.72 -2.00
C ARG A 63 20.97 27.43 -3.33
N ASP A 64 21.98 27.20 -4.18
CA ASP A 64 22.11 27.85 -5.48
C ASP A 64 20.95 27.54 -6.44
N ARG A 65 20.27 26.42 -6.26
CA ARG A 65 19.25 25.95 -7.22
C ARG A 65 17.83 25.99 -6.72
N PHE A 66 17.62 25.91 -5.42
CA PHE A 66 16.31 25.71 -4.83
C PHE A 66 15.81 26.87 -3.95
N THR A 67 16.69 27.83 -3.59
CA THR A 67 16.31 28.97 -2.74
C THR A 67 15.22 29.86 -3.38
N GLU A 68 15.14 29.89 -4.70
CA GLU A 68 14.15 30.70 -5.43
C GLU A 68 12.73 30.10 -5.43
N ILE A 69 12.54 28.86 -4.95
CA ILE A 69 11.21 28.27 -4.87
C ILE A 69 10.37 29.04 -3.84
N PRO A 70 9.26 29.65 -4.27
CA PRO A 70 8.49 30.53 -3.39
C PRO A 70 7.78 29.71 -2.30
N ASN A 71 7.90 30.20 -1.05
CA ASN A 71 7.06 29.74 0.04
C ASN A 71 5.76 30.57 0.08
N ARG A 72 4.66 29.99 -0.36
CA ARG A 72 3.32 30.62 -0.40
C ARG A 72 2.50 30.33 0.85
N GLN A 73 3.04 29.62 1.83
CA GLN A 73 2.35 29.22 3.07
C GLN A 73 1.02 28.50 2.80
N LEU A 74 1.01 27.63 1.81
CA LEU A 74 -0.19 26.86 1.47
C LEU A 74 -0.56 25.90 2.61
N PRO A 75 -1.86 25.73 2.92
CA PRO A 75 -2.31 24.75 3.89
C PRO A 75 -1.99 23.33 3.41
N SER A 76 -2.03 22.33 4.30
CA SER A 76 -1.89 20.92 3.91
C SER A 76 -2.87 20.57 2.79
N SER A 77 -2.43 19.75 1.84
CA SER A 77 -3.29 19.19 0.79
C SER A 77 -3.89 17.82 1.18
N ALA A 78 -3.63 17.35 2.40
CA ALA A 78 -4.25 16.14 2.91
C ALA A 78 -5.78 16.28 2.95
N THR A 79 -6.49 15.21 2.63
CA THR A 79 -7.94 15.18 2.70
C THR A 79 -8.36 14.45 3.97
N GLU A 80 -9.30 15.02 4.72
CA GLU A 80 -9.92 14.39 5.88
C GLU A 80 -11.04 13.40 5.49
N LEU A 81 -11.31 13.25 4.19
CA LEU A 81 -12.34 12.33 3.73
C LEU A 81 -11.88 10.88 3.94
N PRO A 82 -12.75 10.03 4.49
CA PRO A 82 -12.41 8.61 4.65
C PRO A 82 -12.20 7.97 3.27
N LEU A 83 -11.15 7.15 3.18
CA LEU A 83 -10.79 6.45 1.94
C LEU A 83 -11.88 5.48 1.48
N PHE A 84 -12.51 4.80 2.44
CA PHE A 84 -13.57 3.83 2.18
C PHE A 84 -14.92 4.39 2.60
N ASP A 85 -15.94 4.04 1.83
CA ASP A 85 -17.34 4.25 2.23
C ASP A 85 -17.74 3.13 3.20
N THR A 86 -17.58 3.37 4.49
CA THR A 86 -17.80 2.35 5.52
C THR A 86 -19.27 1.93 5.65
N GLU A 87 -20.21 2.77 5.22
CA GLU A 87 -21.65 2.43 5.22
C GLU A 87 -21.97 1.35 4.18
N ARG A 88 -21.12 1.17 3.18
CA ARG A 88 -21.27 0.20 2.11
C ARG A 88 -20.45 -1.08 2.32
N LEU A 89 -19.75 -1.20 3.43
CA LEU A 89 -18.99 -2.42 3.75
C LEU A 89 -19.88 -3.45 4.47
N PRO A 90 -19.67 -4.76 4.27
CA PRO A 90 -18.79 -5.36 3.26
C PRO A 90 -19.43 -5.37 1.86
N PHE A 91 -18.60 -5.31 0.83
CA PHE A 91 -19.05 -5.48 -0.55
C PHE A 91 -18.12 -6.42 -1.33
N VAL A 92 -18.64 -7.01 -2.39
CA VAL A 92 -17.89 -7.92 -3.26
C VAL A 92 -17.77 -7.33 -4.66
N VAL A 93 -16.55 -7.28 -5.17
CA VAL A 93 -16.26 -6.91 -6.55
C VAL A 93 -15.82 -8.14 -7.32
N GLN A 94 -16.54 -8.45 -8.40
CA GLN A 94 -16.13 -9.49 -9.33
C GLN A 94 -15.66 -8.84 -10.63
N SER A 95 -14.47 -9.18 -11.07
CA SER A 95 -13.91 -8.70 -12.33
C SER A 95 -13.48 -9.88 -13.20
N ARG A 96 -13.72 -9.75 -14.51
CA ARG A 96 -13.20 -10.71 -15.48
C ARG A 96 -11.83 -10.25 -15.94
N PRO A 97 -10.74 -10.98 -15.66
CA PRO A 97 -9.42 -10.62 -16.09
C PRO A 97 -9.27 -10.80 -17.61
N ALA A 98 -8.37 -10.02 -18.23
CA ALA A 98 -8.03 -10.15 -19.64
C ALA A 98 -7.16 -11.39 -19.93
N THR A 99 -6.45 -11.88 -18.91
CA THR A 99 -5.59 -13.07 -18.96
C THR A 99 -6.14 -14.15 -18.05
N GLU A 100 -5.68 -15.39 -18.22
CA GLU A 100 -6.10 -16.49 -17.33
C GLU A 100 -5.45 -16.32 -15.95
N ALA A 101 -6.13 -15.59 -15.08
CA ALA A 101 -5.72 -15.35 -13.71
C ALA A 101 -6.92 -15.49 -12.76
N ARG A 102 -6.70 -16.10 -11.60
CA ARG A 102 -7.72 -16.28 -10.56
C ARG A 102 -7.17 -15.76 -9.25
N TRP A 103 -7.68 -14.61 -8.84
CA TRP A 103 -7.27 -13.97 -7.59
C TRP A 103 -8.47 -13.81 -6.66
N LEU A 104 -8.24 -14.11 -5.40
CA LEU A 104 -9.11 -13.73 -4.30
C LEU A 104 -8.36 -12.73 -3.45
N THR A 105 -8.87 -11.51 -3.34
CA THR A 105 -8.27 -10.47 -2.49
C THR A 105 -9.30 -10.02 -1.46
N LEU A 106 -8.93 -10.12 -0.19
CA LEU A 106 -9.64 -9.48 0.91
C LEU A 106 -8.92 -8.18 1.23
N LEU A 107 -9.68 -7.09 1.32
CA LEU A 107 -9.18 -5.76 1.63
C LEU A 107 -9.86 -5.25 2.88
N PHE A 108 -9.06 -4.85 3.85
CA PHE A 108 -9.50 -4.35 5.15
C PHE A 108 -9.08 -2.89 5.31
N PRO A 109 -10.03 -1.96 5.53
CA PRO A 109 -9.66 -0.66 6.07
C PRO A 109 -9.00 -0.85 7.44
N VAL A 110 -7.89 -0.18 7.65
CA VAL A 110 -7.22 -0.20 8.96
C VAL A 110 -7.05 1.23 9.45
N PRO A 111 -7.04 1.45 10.77
CA PRO A 111 -6.75 2.75 11.34
C PRO A 111 -5.37 3.24 10.92
N ASP A 112 -5.17 4.55 11.01
CA ASP A 112 -3.83 5.12 10.88
C ASP A 112 -2.90 4.52 11.96
N THR A 113 -1.75 4.03 11.48
CA THR A 113 -0.72 3.41 12.33
C THR A 113 0.55 4.26 12.45
N ASP A 114 0.53 5.51 12.01
CA ASP A 114 1.71 6.40 12.04
C ASP A 114 2.23 6.60 13.47
N ALA A 115 1.33 6.61 14.47
CA ALA A 115 1.72 6.63 15.88
C ALA A 115 2.54 5.40 16.32
N PHE A 116 2.59 4.35 15.51
CA PHE A 116 3.31 3.10 15.75
C PHE A 116 4.28 2.77 14.59
N ALA A 117 4.70 3.78 13.83
CA ALA A 117 5.56 3.59 12.66
C ALA A 117 6.90 2.91 13.02
N ASP A 118 7.40 3.15 14.24
CA ASP A 118 8.58 2.49 14.80
C ASP A 118 8.40 0.98 15.08
N ARG A 119 7.15 0.49 15.12
CA ARG A 119 6.80 -0.89 15.46
C ARG A 119 6.24 -1.68 14.28
N ASP A 120 5.80 -0.99 13.23
CA ASP A 120 5.24 -1.52 11.98
C ASP A 120 4.33 -2.75 12.18
N PRO A 121 3.21 -2.61 12.91
CA PRO A 121 2.36 -3.75 13.27
C PRO A 121 1.75 -4.45 12.03
N LEU A 122 1.50 -3.71 10.95
CA LEU A 122 0.92 -4.28 9.73
C LEU A 122 1.92 -5.20 9.01
N ARG A 123 3.21 -4.87 9.06
CA ARG A 123 4.27 -5.73 8.53
C ARG A 123 4.35 -7.05 9.29
N TYR A 124 4.27 -6.99 10.63
CA TYR A 124 4.29 -8.20 11.44
C TYR A 124 3.08 -9.11 11.16
N VAL A 125 1.87 -8.57 11.12
CA VAL A 125 0.66 -9.33 10.77
C VAL A 125 0.74 -9.88 9.35
N GLY A 126 1.28 -9.09 8.42
CA GLY A 126 1.52 -9.51 7.04
C GLY A 126 2.48 -10.69 6.96
N HIS A 127 3.58 -10.66 7.72
CA HIS A 127 4.53 -11.75 7.81
C HIS A 127 3.89 -13.04 8.34
N LEU A 128 3.08 -12.96 9.40
CA LEU A 128 2.39 -14.12 9.96
C LEU A 128 1.38 -14.75 8.99
N LEU A 129 0.59 -13.93 8.32
CA LEU A 129 -0.42 -14.40 7.36
C LEU A 129 0.20 -14.88 6.05
N GLY A 130 1.26 -14.20 5.59
CA GLY A 130 1.99 -14.51 4.36
C GLY A 130 3.02 -15.62 4.48
N HIS A 131 3.21 -16.20 5.67
CA HIS A 131 4.21 -17.23 5.91
C HIS A 131 3.94 -18.49 5.08
N GLU A 132 5.02 -19.13 4.57
CA GLU A 132 4.91 -20.27 3.65
C GLU A 132 5.28 -21.62 4.27
N SER A 133 5.82 -21.63 5.50
CA SER A 133 6.25 -22.86 6.15
C SER A 133 5.09 -23.78 6.53
N GLU A 134 5.44 -24.99 6.93
CA GLU A 134 4.48 -25.96 7.47
C GLU A 134 3.64 -25.37 8.61
N GLY A 135 2.34 -25.64 8.61
CA GLY A 135 1.38 -25.06 9.55
C GLY A 135 0.88 -23.66 9.19
N SER A 136 1.39 -23.03 8.13
CA SER A 136 0.90 -21.75 7.63
C SER A 136 -0.43 -21.89 6.86
N LEU A 137 -1.14 -20.77 6.71
CA LEU A 137 -2.35 -20.70 5.89
C LEU A 137 -2.07 -21.15 4.44
N LEU A 138 -0.99 -20.67 3.84
CA LEU A 138 -0.65 -21.05 2.47
C LEU A 138 -0.34 -22.55 2.34
N ALA A 139 0.44 -23.13 3.27
CA ALA A 139 0.70 -24.57 3.26
C ALA A 139 -0.58 -25.39 3.36
N HIS A 140 -1.52 -24.98 4.21
CA HIS A 140 -2.83 -25.60 4.33
C HIS A 140 -3.65 -25.51 3.04
N LEU A 141 -3.71 -24.33 2.41
CA LEU A 141 -4.43 -24.15 1.15
C LEU A 141 -3.77 -24.91 -0.01
N LYS A 142 -2.43 -24.98 -0.04
CA LYS A 142 -1.68 -25.79 -1.03
C LYS A 142 -1.96 -27.29 -0.86
N SER A 143 -2.03 -27.80 0.37
CA SER A 143 -2.32 -29.22 0.63
C SER A 143 -3.72 -29.64 0.16
N LYS A 144 -4.67 -28.71 0.20
CA LYS A 144 -6.03 -28.87 -0.39
C LYS A 144 -6.07 -28.70 -1.91
N GLY A 145 -4.99 -28.22 -2.52
CA GLY A 145 -4.91 -27.89 -3.93
C GLY A 145 -5.72 -26.63 -4.29
N TYR A 146 -5.88 -25.67 -3.36
CA TYR A 146 -6.69 -24.47 -3.55
C TYR A 146 -5.88 -23.26 -4.01
N ALA A 147 -4.64 -23.13 -3.59
CA ALA A 147 -3.82 -21.96 -3.84
C ALA A 147 -2.45 -22.31 -4.43
N ASN A 148 -1.93 -21.41 -5.25
CA ASN A 148 -0.55 -21.42 -5.76
C ASN A 148 0.36 -20.51 -4.93
N GLY A 149 -0.17 -19.41 -4.41
CA GLY A 149 0.55 -18.42 -3.63
C GLY A 149 -0.38 -17.55 -2.80
N LEU A 150 0.17 -16.91 -1.77
CA LEU A 150 -0.51 -15.97 -0.90
C LEU A 150 0.45 -14.84 -0.58
N SER A 151 -0.08 -13.61 -0.56
CA SER A 151 0.61 -12.45 -0.02
C SER A 151 -0.31 -11.70 0.93
N ALA A 152 0.25 -11.15 2.00
CA ALA A 152 -0.49 -10.33 2.95
C ALA A 152 0.36 -9.14 3.40
N GLY A 153 -0.27 -7.97 3.54
CA GLY A 153 0.43 -6.76 3.97
C GLY A 153 -0.36 -5.50 3.68
N GLU A 154 0.27 -4.38 4.00
CA GLU A 154 -0.26 -3.07 3.67
C GLU A 154 -0.35 -2.92 2.14
N SER A 155 -1.48 -2.44 1.64
CA SER A 155 -1.73 -2.34 0.20
C SER A 155 -1.96 -0.91 -0.28
N LEU A 156 -2.46 -0.06 0.58
CA LEU A 156 -2.65 1.36 0.31
C LEU A 156 -2.32 2.13 1.58
N SER A 157 -1.34 3.03 1.49
CA SER A 157 -0.95 3.95 2.55
C SER A 157 -1.17 5.37 2.07
N MET A 158 -1.95 6.12 2.81
CA MET A 158 -2.18 7.55 2.64
C MET A 158 -2.14 8.21 4.00
N THR A 159 -1.97 9.52 4.03
CA THR A 159 -1.72 10.30 5.24
C THR A 159 -2.69 10.00 6.41
N GLU A 160 -3.94 9.62 6.12
CA GLU A 160 -4.94 9.37 7.18
C GLU A 160 -5.74 8.09 6.95
N SER A 161 -5.35 7.28 5.97
CA SER A 161 -6.10 6.08 5.60
C SER A 161 -5.19 5.00 5.08
N ARG A 162 -5.29 3.84 5.69
CA ARG A 162 -4.51 2.65 5.32
C ARG A 162 -5.42 1.50 5.00
N SER A 163 -4.90 0.56 4.25
CA SER A 163 -5.57 -0.72 4.03
C SER A 163 -4.59 -1.88 4.12
N PHE A 164 -5.08 -2.97 4.65
CA PHE A 164 -4.39 -4.25 4.67
C PHE A 164 -5.06 -5.19 3.68
N SER A 165 -4.28 -5.92 2.90
CA SER A 165 -4.81 -6.89 1.95
C SER A 165 -4.24 -8.28 2.17
N ILE A 166 -5.08 -9.29 1.89
CA ILE A 166 -4.70 -10.68 1.76
C ILE A 166 -5.08 -11.10 0.35
N SER A 167 -4.07 -11.42 -0.47
CA SER A 167 -4.25 -11.79 -1.88
C SER A 167 -3.78 -13.20 -2.12
N ILE A 168 -4.66 -14.04 -2.71
CA ILE A 168 -4.41 -15.46 -2.94
C ILE A 168 -4.53 -15.74 -4.44
N SER A 169 -3.48 -16.31 -5.01
CA SER A 169 -3.51 -16.89 -6.36
C SER A 169 -4.17 -18.27 -6.29
N LEU A 170 -5.34 -18.38 -6.92
CA LEU A 170 -6.18 -19.57 -6.83
C LEU A 170 -5.93 -20.54 -7.98
N THR A 171 -6.01 -21.83 -7.67
CA THR A 171 -6.22 -22.88 -8.68
C THR A 171 -7.66 -22.86 -9.19
N PRO A 172 -8.01 -23.56 -10.30
CA PRO A 172 -9.41 -23.77 -10.68
C PRO A 172 -10.26 -24.38 -9.56
N LYS A 173 -9.67 -25.32 -8.80
CA LYS A 173 -10.33 -25.93 -7.64
C LYS A 173 -10.55 -24.92 -6.52
N GLY A 174 -9.54 -24.11 -6.21
CA GLY A 174 -9.65 -23.06 -5.20
C GLY A 174 -10.70 -22.01 -5.54
N PHE A 175 -10.82 -21.65 -6.81
CA PHE A 175 -11.86 -20.71 -7.26
C PHE A 175 -13.28 -21.24 -6.99
N ALA A 176 -13.51 -22.55 -7.12
CA ALA A 176 -14.78 -23.18 -6.78
C ALA A 176 -15.03 -23.23 -5.25
N HIS A 177 -13.97 -23.18 -4.43
CA HIS A 177 -14.04 -23.26 -2.96
C HIS A 177 -13.69 -21.95 -2.26
N ARG A 178 -13.92 -20.81 -2.93
CA ARG A 178 -13.52 -19.48 -2.40
C ARG A 178 -14.13 -19.16 -1.04
N ASP A 179 -15.37 -19.60 -0.78
CA ASP A 179 -16.05 -19.31 0.49
C ASP A 179 -15.42 -20.10 1.65
N GLU A 180 -14.94 -21.32 1.38
CA GLU A 180 -14.17 -22.10 2.33
C GLU A 180 -12.80 -21.43 2.61
N ILE A 181 -12.14 -20.94 1.56
CA ILE A 181 -10.86 -20.21 1.69
C ILE A 181 -11.04 -18.94 2.54
N ILE A 182 -12.10 -18.17 2.32
CA ILE A 182 -12.42 -17.00 3.13
C ILE A 182 -12.59 -17.42 4.61
N SER A 183 -13.29 -18.50 4.87
CA SER A 183 -13.47 -19.03 6.22
C SER A 183 -12.14 -19.42 6.88
N GLU A 184 -11.21 -20.04 6.14
CA GLU A 184 -9.88 -20.39 6.63
C GLU A 184 -9.02 -19.15 6.92
N ILE A 185 -9.14 -18.09 6.10
CA ILE A 185 -8.47 -16.81 6.37
C ILE A 185 -8.92 -16.24 7.71
N PHE A 186 -10.23 -16.12 7.94
CA PHE A 186 -10.75 -15.59 9.20
C PHE A 186 -10.44 -16.49 10.40
N ARG A 187 -10.40 -17.80 10.21
CA ARG A 187 -9.94 -18.73 11.25
C ARG A 187 -8.48 -18.51 11.61
N THR A 188 -7.63 -18.27 10.63
CA THR A 188 -6.22 -17.96 10.85
C THR A 188 -6.03 -16.62 11.57
N ILE A 189 -6.77 -15.59 11.16
CA ILE A 189 -6.77 -14.30 11.86
C ILE A 189 -7.17 -14.48 13.33
N ARG A 190 -8.24 -15.23 13.59
CA ARG A 190 -8.69 -15.53 14.95
C ARG A 190 -7.65 -16.31 15.76
N LEU A 191 -6.92 -17.21 15.13
CA LEU A 191 -5.84 -17.96 15.76
C LEU A 191 -4.69 -17.03 16.18
N ILE A 192 -4.28 -16.10 15.29
CA ILE A 192 -3.25 -15.09 15.58
C ILE A 192 -3.71 -14.21 16.76
N GLU A 193 -4.95 -13.72 16.73
CA GLU A 193 -5.52 -12.91 17.79
C GLU A 193 -5.50 -13.64 19.15
N THR A 194 -5.82 -14.92 19.15
CA THR A 194 -5.94 -15.71 20.38
C THR A 194 -4.58 -16.13 20.95
N ARG A 195 -3.62 -16.44 20.09
CA ARG A 195 -2.26 -16.84 20.50
C ARG A 195 -1.37 -15.67 20.89
N GLY A 196 -1.65 -14.49 20.33
CA GLY A 196 -0.81 -13.32 20.50
C GLY A 196 0.50 -13.41 19.72
N ILE A 197 1.50 -12.67 20.18
CA ILE A 197 2.81 -12.54 19.55
C ILE A 197 3.79 -13.53 20.17
N ASP A 198 4.30 -14.46 19.37
CA ASP A 198 5.42 -15.31 19.73
C ASP A 198 6.73 -14.53 19.58
N SER A 199 7.53 -14.39 20.63
CA SER A 199 8.78 -13.60 20.61
C SER A 199 9.76 -14.10 19.54
N TRP A 200 9.89 -15.40 19.37
CA TRP A 200 10.81 -15.98 18.36
C TRP A 200 10.44 -15.62 16.91
N ARG A 201 9.14 -15.46 16.63
CA ARG A 201 8.68 -15.01 15.29
C ARG A 201 8.99 -13.54 15.04
N PHE A 202 8.91 -12.74 16.08
CA PHE A 202 9.33 -11.34 16.00
C PHE A 202 10.84 -11.22 15.78
N ASP A 203 11.63 -12.04 16.51
CA ASP A 203 13.08 -12.08 16.36
C ASP A 203 13.51 -12.57 14.96
N GLU A 204 12.79 -13.53 14.39
CA GLU A 204 12.99 -13.99 13.02
C GLU A 204 12.75 -12.87 12.01
N LEU A 205 11.61 -12.15 12.11
CA LEU A 205 11.30 -11.04 11.23
C LEU A 205 12.34 -9.92 11.36
N LYS A 206 12.79 -9.63 12.57
CA LYS A 206 13.87 -8.68 12.82
C LYS A 206 15.17 -9.10 12.15
N MET A 207 15.59 -10.35 12.30
CA MET A 207 16.78 -10.86 11.63
C MET A 207 16.69 -10.76 10.10
N ILE A 208 15.54 -11.08 9.53
CA ILE A 208 15.30 -10.92 8.08
C ILE A 208 15.44 -9.45 7.67
N SER A 209 14.86 -8.54 8.44
CA SER A 209 14.94 -7.10 8.18
C SER A 209 16.37 -6.57 8.27
N ASP A 210 17.10 -6.96 9.31
CA ASP A 210 18.50 -6.57 9.51
C ASP A 210 19.40 -7.12 8.39
N ALA A 211 19.14 -8.36 7.95
CA ALA A 211 19.87 -8.96 6.83
C ALA A 211 19.57 -8.25 5.50
N ASN A 212 18.31 -7.96 5.22
CA ASN A 212 17.92 -7.22 4.01
C ASN A 212 18.55 -5.84 3.99
N PHE A 213 18.50 -5.09 5.09
CA PHE A 213 19.14 -3.78 5.21
C PHE A 213 20.66 -3.83 4.99
N LYS A 214 21.32 -4.86 5.55
CA LYS A 214 22.79 -5.01 5.45
C LYS A 214 23.25 -5.45 4.06
N PHE A 215 22.45 -6.24 3.36
CA PHE A 215 22.82 -6.84 2.08
C PHE A 215 21.93 -6.34 0.92
N GLU A 216 21.24 -5.21 1.11
CA GLU A 216 20.51 -4.56 0.03
C GLU A 216 21.53 -4.07 -1.01
N GLU A 217 21.43 -4.64 -2.22
CA GLU A 217 22.25 -4.18 -3.34
C GLU A 217 21.77 -2.80 -3.78
N GLU A 218 22.72 -1.90 -4.03
CA GLU A 218 22.43 -0.60 -4.62
C GLU A 218 21.70 -0.82 -5.95
N SER A 219 20.45 -0.41 -6.02
CA SER A 219 19.73 -0.38 -7.30
C SER A 219 20.29 0.75 -8.14
N ILE A 220 21.05 0.39 -9.17
CA ILE A 220 21.59 1.30 -10.18
C ILE A 220 20.45 1.80 -11.07
#